data_aeff3fb44c9679f7f16d90a84d76fcb4
#
_entry.id   aeff3fb44c9679f7f16d90a84d76fcb4
#
_cell.length_a   1.000
_cell.length_b   1.000
_cell.length_c   1.000
_cell.angle_alpha   90.00
_cell.angle_beta   90.00
_cell.angle_gamma   90.00
#
_symmetry.space_group_name_H-M   'P 1'
#
loop_
_entity.id
_entity.type
_entity.pdbx_description
1 polymer ?
#
loop_
_entity_poly.entity_id
_entity_poly.type
_entity_poly.pdbx_seq_one_letter_code
_entity_poly.pdbx_strand_id
1 'polypeptide(L)'
;MRGHSFAAIDDLIRRAEQAAAAKPDQVRLVAELVSLVGDRGADPYLLIGALVEGAVDTLAKHIPPERQAEMTEQLGRFLAERLRARGLA
;
A
#
# COMPACT_ATOMS: atom_id res chain seq x y z
N MET A 1 -3.77 -19.58 14.51
CA MET A 1 -4.49 -18.40 14.03
C MET A 1 -3.55 -17.27 13.74
N ARG A 2 -2.70 -16.97 14.66
CA ARG A 2 -1.74 -15.89 14.45
C ARG A 2 -0.83 -16.12 13.25
N GLY A 3 -0.46 -17.36 13.01
CA GLY A 3 0.34 -17.69 11.85
C GLY A 3 -0.34 -17.33 10.54
N HIS A 4 -1.67 -17.38 10.51
CA HIS A 4 -2.42 -16.98 9.33
C HIS A 4 -2.23 -15.51 8.98
N SER A 5 -2.22 -14.64 10.00
CA SER A 5 -2.02 -13.22 9.78
C SER A 5 -0.65 -12.93 9.20
N PHE A 6 0.38 -13.56 9.75
CA PHE A 6 1.75 -13.37 9.24
C PHE A 6 1.89 -13.92 7.82
N ALA A 7 1.32 -15.10 7.57
CA ALA A 7 1.38 -15.68 6.24
C ALA A 7 0.68 -14.81 5.21
N ALA A 8 -0.45 -14.21 5.58
CA ALA A 8 -1.20 -13.32 4.69
C ALA A 8 -0.42 -12.06 4.37
N ILE A 9 0.26 -11.48 5.37
CA ILE A 9 1.08 -10.29 5.17
C ILE A 9 2.27 -10.63 4.28
N ASP A 10 2.93 -11.76 4.53
CA ASP A 10 4.06 -12.19 3.71
C ASP A 10 3.63 -12.40 2.26
N ASP A 11 2.46 -12.97 2.05
CA ASP A 11 1.93 -13.18 0.71
C ASP A 11 1.66 -11.85 0.02
N LEU A 12 1.09 -10.90 0.73
CA LEU A 12 0.82 -9.57 0.21
C LEU A 12 2.12 -8.88 -0.22
N ILE A 13 3.14 -8.93 0.64
CA ILE A 13 4.44 -8.34 0.35
C ILE A 13 5.04 -8.99 -0.89
N ARG A 14 5.02 -10.32 -0.95
CA ARG A 14 5.58 -11.05 -2.08
C ARG A 14 4.88 -10.69 -3.38
N ARG A 15 3.56 -10.59 -3.36
CA ARG A 15 2.78 -10.21 -4.55
C ARG A 15 3.10 -8.78 -4.97
N ALA A 16 3.26 -7.88 -4.01
CA ALA A 16 3.64 -6.50 -4.30
C ALA A 16 5.02 -6.44 -4.93
N GLU A 17 5.98 -7.19 -4.40
CA GLU A 17 7.32 -7.25 -4.95
C GLU A 17 7.34 -7.85 -6.35
N GLN A 18 6.55 -8.90 -6.57
CA GLN A 18 6.45 -9.52 -7.89
C GLN A 18 5.83 -8.56 -8.89
N ALA A 19 4.79 -7.84 -8.51
CA ALA A 19 4.15 -6.86 -9.39
C ALA A 19 5.13 -5.73 -9.71
N ALA A 20 5.88 -5.25 -8.72
CA ALA A 20 6.87 -4.21 -8.93
C ALA A 20 7.98 -4.69 -9.87
N ALA A 21 8.45 -5.93 -9.69
CA ALA A 21 9.49 -6.49 -10.54
C ALA A 21 9.00 -6.68 -11.99
N ALA A 22 7.72 -7.03 -12.14
CA ALA A 22 7.14 -7.24 -13.46
C ALA A 22 6.91 -5.94 -14.23
N LYS A 23 6.72 -4.82 -13.50
CA LYS A 23 6.38 -3.53 -14.11
C LYS A 23 7.22 -2.39 -13.52
N PRO A 24 8.55 -2.46 -13.64
CA PRO A 24 9.44 -1.47 -13.02
C PRO A 24 9.21 -0.05 -13.52
N ASP A 25 8.80 0.12 -14.78
CA ASP A 25 8.54 1.44 -15.32
C ASP A 25 7.31 2.09 -14.67
N GLN A 26 6.29 1.29 -14.35
CA GLN A 26 5.10 1.81 -13.66
C GLN A 26 5.42 2.18 -12.22
N VAL A 27 6.22 1.38 -11.55
CA VAL A 27 6.67 1.68 -10.19
C VAL A 27 7.43 3.00 -10.17
N ARG A 28 8.34 3.17 -11.12
CA ARG A 28 9.13 4.40 -11.23
C ARG A 28 8.23 5.60 -11.46
N LEU A 29 7.26 5.47 -12.35
CA LEU A 29 6.32 6.54 -12.66
C LEU A 29 5.54 6.97 -11.42
N VAL A 30 5.02 6.02 -10.67
CA VAL A 30 4.28 6.33 -9.43
C VAL A 30 5.19 7.02 -8.42
N ALA A 31 6.42 6.51 -8.24
CA ALA A 31 7.38 7.11 -7.33
C ALA A 31 7.71 8.55 -7.72
N GLU A 32 7.89 8.80 -9.01
CA GLU A 32 8.17 10.15 -9.51
C GLU A 32 7.00 11.09 -9.29
N LEU A 33 5.78 10.61 -9.49
CA LEU A 33 4.58 11.42 -9.25
C LEU A 33 4.46 11.79 -7.77
N VAL A 34 4.66 10.83 -6.88
CA VAL A 34 4.59 11.10 -5.43
C VAL A 34 5.65 12.11 -5.03
N SER A 35 6.87 11.91 -5.52
CA SER A 35 7.99 12.82 -5.24
C SER A 35 7.72 14.22 -5.76
N LEU A 36 7.20 14.33 -6.98
CA LEU A 36 6.89 15.62 -7.59
C LEU A 36 5.82 16.39 -6.79
N VAL A 37 4.78 15.68 -6.34
CA VAL A 37 3.74 16.29 -5.55
C VAL A 37 4.30 16.82 -4.22
N GLY A 38 5.16 16.02 -3.57
CA GLY A 38 5.82 16.43 -2.35
C GLY A 38 6.73 17.63 -2.55
N ASP A 39 7.51 17.62 -3.63
CA ASP A 39 8.46 18.70 -3.95
C ASP A 39 7.75 20.01 -4.26
N ARG A 40 6.52 19.96 -4.71
CA ARG A 40 5.71 21.13 -4.97
C ARG A 40 5.07 21.74 -3.72
N GLY A 41 5.39 21.18 -2.56
CA GLY A 41 4.90 21.70 -1.29
C GLY A 41 3.46 21.35 -1.01
N ALA A 42 2.97 20.25 -1.56
CA ALA A 42 1.63 19.78 -1.27
C ALA A 42 1.51 19.45 0.22
N ASP A 43 0.35 19.77 0.78
CA ASP A 43 0.06 19.41 2.16
C ASP A 43 0.16 17.88 2.30
N PRO A 44 0.99 17.37 3.23
CA PRO A 44 1.14 15.94 3.40
C PRO A 44 -0.17 15.23 3.72
N TYR A 45 -1.10 15.88 4.40
CA TYR A 45 -2.39 15.25 4.68
C TYR A 45 -3.24 15.11 3.42
N LEU A 46 -3.13 16.05 2.50
CA LEU A 46 -3.79 15.90 1.20
C LEU A 46 -3.21 14.75 0.41
N LEU A 47 -1.90 14.61 0.42
CA LEU A 47 -1.23 13.50 -0.27
C LEU A 47 -1.65 12.16 0.32
N ILE A 48 -1.61 12.04 1.65
CA ILE A 48 -2.04 10.83 2.34
C ILE A 48 -3.50 10.52 2.02
N GLY A 49 -4.36 11.54 2.08
CA GLY A 49 -5.78 11.36 1.77
C GLY A 49 -6.00 10.86 0.35
N ALA A 50 -5.29 11.41 -0.61
CA ALA A 50 -5.39 10.97 -2.00
C ALA A 50 -4.94 9.51 -2.17
N LEU A 51 -3.86 9.11 -1.50
CA LEU A 51 -3.39 7.73 -1.55
C LEU A 51 -4.40 6.78 -0.91
N VAL A 52 -5.00 7.19 0.20
CA VAL A 52 -6.04 6.39 0.87
C VAL A 52 -7.25 6.23 -0.05
N GLU A 53 -7.70 7.31 -0.69
CA GLU A 53 -8.83 7.23 -1.61
C GLU A 53 -8.52 6.32 -2.80
N GLY A 54 -7.29 6.37 -3.30
CA GLY A 54 -6.85 5.46 -4.35
C GLY A 54 -6.91 4.01 -3.89
N ALA A 55 -6.49 3.74 -2.66
CA ALA A 55 -6.56 2.39 -2.10
C ALA A 55 -8.00 1.93 -1.93
N VAL A 56 -8.88 2.81 -1.44
CA VAL A 56 -10.31 2.50 -1.28
C VAL A 56 -10.93 2.15 -2.63
N ASP A 57 -10.66 2.96 -3.64
CA ASP A 57 -11.17 2.75 -4.98
C ASP A 57 -10.71 1.41 -5.55
N THR A 58 -9.43 1.09 -5.35
CA THR A 58 -8.86 -0.16 -5.81
C THR A 58 -9.49 -1.37 -5.11
N LEU A 59 -9.67 -1.28 -3.80
CA LEU A 59 -10.32 -2.34 -3.05
C LEU A 59 -11.75 -2.54 -3.52
N ALA A 60 -12.48 -1.45 -3.73
CA ALA A 60 -13.87 -1.54 -4.17
C ALA A 60 -14.01 -2.22 -5.52
N LYS A 61 -13.06 -1.96 -6.41
CA LYS A 61 -13.12 -2.49 -7.78
C LYS A 61 -12.59 -3.91 -7.93
N HIS A 62 -11.62 -4.31 -7.11
CA HIS A 62 -10.88 -5.54 -7.35
C HIS A 62 -11.01 -6.59 -6.26
N ILE A 63 -11.50 -6.24 -5.08
CA ILE A 63 -11.61 -7.17 -3.97
C ILE A 63 -13.08 -7.44 -3.68
N PRO A 64 -13.49 -8.73 -3.62
CA PRO A 64 -14.88 -9.06 -3.29
C PRO A 64 -15.29 -8.47 -1.94
N PRO A 65 -16.55 -8.02 -1.80
CA PRO A 65 -17.00 -7.38 -0.57
C PRO A 65 -16.73 -8.19 0.69
N GLU A 66 -16.87 -9.51 0.62
CA GLU A 66 -16.66 -10.40 1.77
C GLU A 66 -15.21 -10.47 2.22
N ARG A 67 -14.28 -10.00 1.39
CA ARG A 67 -12.86 -10.00 1.70
C ARG A 67 -12.28 -8.62 1.96
N GLN A 68 -13.08 -7.57 1.78
CA GLN A 68 -12.56 -6.21 1.89
C GLN A 68 -12.11 -5.87 3.31
N ALA A 69 -12.86 -6.30 4.33
CA ALA A 69 -12.48 -6.04 5.72
C ALA A 69 -11.16 -6.70 6.08
N GLU A 70 -10.98 -7.96 5.67
CA GLU A 70 -9.76 -8.70 5.91
C GLU A 70 -8.56 -8.04 5.19
N MET A 71 -8.76 -7.66 3.95
CA MET A 71 -7.71 -7.01 3.17
C MET A 71 -7.31 -5.67 3.78
N THR A 72 -8.28 -4.90 4.25
CA THR A 72 -8.03 -3.62 4.90
C THR A 72 -7.17 -3.80 6.14
N GLU A 73 -7.48 -4.83 6.94
CA GLU A 73 -6.70 -5.13 8.14
C GLU A 73 -5.27 -5.51 7.77
N GLN A 74 -5.10 -6.34 6.73
CA GLN A 74 -3.78 -6.74 6.27
C GLN A 74 -2.97 -5.54 5.76
N LEU A 75 -3.60 -4.64 5.03
CA LEU A 75 -2.95 -3.43 4.55
C LEU A 75 -2.48 -2.54 5.70
N GLY A 76 -3.31 -2.43 6.74
CA GLY A 76 -2.94 -1.67 7.93
C GLY A 76 -1.69 -2.24 8.60
N ARG A 77 -1.62 -3.55 8.73
CA ARG A 77 -0.46 -4.23 9.29
C ARG A 77 0.77 -4.06 8.41
N PHE A 78 0.60 -4.19 7.11
CA PHE A 78 1.67 -3.99 6.15
C PHE A 78 2.25 -2.59 6.28
N LEU A 79 1.39 -1.58 6.35
CA LEU A 79 1.80 -0.20 6.50
C LEU A 79 2.59 0.00 7.81
N ALA A 80 2.09 -0.55 8.90
CA ALA A 80 2.77 -0.46 10.20
C ALA A 80 4.16 -1.10 10.16
N GLU A 81 4.29 -2.25 9.52
CA GLU A 81 5.57 -2.93 9.38
C GLU A 81 6.56 -2.10 8.56
N ARG A 82 6.09 -1.48 7.48
CA ARG A 82 6.95 -0.65 6.64
C ARG A 82 7.43 0.58 7.40
N LEU A 83 6.58 1.18 8.21
CA LEU A 83 6.97 2.31 9.04
C LEU A 83 8.01 1.90 10.08
N ARG A 84 7.82 0.75 10.72
CA ARG A 84 8.82 0.23 11.67
C ARG A 84 10.16 -0.03 10.99
N ALA A 85 10.12 -0.59 9.79
CA ALA A 85 11.35 -0.87 9.05
C ALA A 85 12.14 0.39 8.75
N ARG A 86 11.45 1.53 8.68
CA ARG A 86 12.11 2.83 8.49
C ARG A 86 12.44 3.53 9.80
N GLY A 87 12.17 2.90 10.93
CA GLY A 87 12.44 3.46 12.23
C GLY A 87 11.51 4.61 12.63
N LEU A 88 10.31 4.67 12.04
CA LEU A 88 9.38 5.78 12.26
C LEU A 88 8.23 5.43 13.22
N ALA A 89 8.16 4.19 13.66
CA ALA A 89 7.08 3.75 14.54
C ALA A 89 7.60 3.15 15.81
#